data_73186b456c16ebe7731d6a8b396ccc9f
#
_entry.id   73186b456c16ebe7731d6a8b396ccc9f
#
_cell.length_a   1.000
_cell.length_b   1.000
_cell.length_c   1.000
_cell.angle_alpha   90.00
_cell.angle_beta   90.00
_cell.angle_gamma   90.00
#
_symmetry.space_group_name_H-M   'P 1'
#
loop_
_entity.id
_entity.type
_entity.pdbx_description
1 polymer ?
#
loop_
_entity_poly.entity_id
_entity_poly.type
_entity_poly.pdbx_seq_one_letter_code
_entity_poly.pdbx_strand_id
1 'polypeptide(L)'
;MSAVSSLRAPAAAALDTEAIHTRIAEAIAAHRLPPGTKLGEEALGEIFGVSRTKIRQALFQLAGDKLVTLIPGRGAFVAQPSVREAHEVFEARRVIEAAIMARYLEVATDADINALADQDRKSTRLNSSHLRLSRMPSSA
;
A
#
# COMPACT_ATOMS: atom_id res chain seq x y z
N MET A 1 14.92 -8.75 -11.91
CA MET A 1 15.16 -8.05 -10.62
C MET A 1 13.96 -8.32 -9.74
N SER A 2 14.18 -8.84 -8.51
CA SER A 2 13.07 -9.25 -7.61
C SER A 2 12.35 -8.02 -7.06
N ALA A 3 11.01 -8.04 -7.05
CA ALA A 3 10.16 -6.96 -6.51
C ALA A 3 10.52 -6.55 -5.06
N VAL A 4 11.01 -7.50 -4.26
CA VAL A 4 11.46 -7.25 -2.88
C VAL A 4 12.75 -6.42 -2.77
N SER A 5 13.53 -6.28 -3.84
CA SER A 5 14.75 -5.44 -3.85
C SER A 5 14.46 -3.95 -3.65
N SER A 6 13.23 -3.50 -3.93
CA SER A 6 12.79 -2.11 -3.72
C SER A 6 12.65 -1.70 -2.25
N LEU A 7 12.74 -2.67 -1.32
CA LEU A 7 12.64 -2.44 0.13
C LEU A 7 13.98 -2.05 0.78
N ARG A 8 15.09 -2.07 0.02
CA ARG A 8 16.43 -1.81 0.57
C ARG A 8 16.53 -0.41 1.15
N ALA A 9 16.81 -0.34 2.46
CA ALA A 9 17.05 0.89 3.17
C ALA A 9 18.56 1.20 3.27
N PRO A 10 18.95 2.48 3.46
CA PRO A 10 20.31 2.79 3.90
C PRO A 10 20.58 2.14 5.25
N ALA A 11 21.79 1.60 5.39
CA ALA A 11 22.26 0.91 6.58
C ALA A 11 22.30 1.86 7.78
N ALA A 12 21.40 1.68 8.75
CA ALA A 12 21.59 2.16 10.12
C ALA A 12 20.52 1.55 11.06
N ALA A 13 20.96 0.99 12.19
CA ALA A 13 20.20 0.42 13.29
C ALA A 13 19.35 -0.83 12.93
N ALA A 14 19.49 -1.87 13.76
CA ALA A 14 18.66 -3.06 13.64
C ALA A 14 17.18 -2.67 13.72
N LEU A 15 16.49 -2.73 12.58
CA LEU A 15 15.06 -2.41 12.50
C LEU A 15 14.29 -3.32 13.46
N ASP A 16 13.36 -2.74 14.21
CA ASP A 16 12.42 -3.52 15.01
C ASP A 16 11.33 -4.14 14.11
N THR A 17 10.52 -5.00 14.69
CA THR A 17 9.47 -5.70 13.96
C THR A 17 8.43 -4.73 13.39
N GLU A 18 8.13 -3.68 14.13
CA GLU A 18 7.15 -2.64 13.73
C GLU A 18 7.64 -1.83 12.53
N ALA A 19 8.91 -1.42 12.52
CA ALA A 19 9.50 -0.70 11.39
C ALA A 19 9.55 -1.57 10.12
N ILE A 20 9.78 -2.89 10.26
CA ILE A 20 9.74 -3.83 9.14
C ILE A 20 8.32 -3.96 8.60
N HIS A 21 7.34 -4.14 9.50
CA HIS A 21 5.92 -4.19 9.18
C HIS A 21 5.49 -2.94 8.37
N THR A 22 5.75 -1.75 8.92
CA THR A 22 5.40 -0.47 8.28
C THR A 22 6.00 -0.34 6.89
N ARG A 23 7.29 -0.66 6.72
CA ARG A 23 7.96 -0.57 5.41
C ARG A 23 7.39 -1.52 4.36
N ILE A 24 7.04 -2.74 4.76
CA ILE A 24 6.41 -3.70 3.84
C ILE A 24 4.99 -3.23 3.49
N ALA A 25 4.22 -2.77 4.48
CA ALA A 25 2.88 -2.23 4.28
C ALA A 25 2.88 -1.02 3.31
N GLU A 26 3.80 -0.07 3.51
CA GLU A 26 3.98 1.07 2.60
C GLU A 26 4.36 0.65 1.18
N ALA A 27 5.21 -0.37 1.04
CA ALA A 27 5.60 -0.88 -0.27
C ALA A 27 4.44 -1.56 -1.01
N ILE A 28 3.56 -2.25 -0.28
CA ILE A 28 2.32 -2.83 -0.80
C ILE A 28 1.35 -1.71 -1.21
N ALA A 29 1.12 -0.74 -0.34
CA ALA A 29 0.23 0.40 -0.60
C ALA A 29 0.70 1.25 -1.80
N ALA A 30 2.02 1.42 -1.95
CA ALA A 30 2.63 2.12 -3.09
C ALA A 30 2.75 1.25 -4.36
N HIS A 31 2.16 0.05 -4.40
CA HIS A 31 2.24 -0.91 -5.51
C HIS A 31 3.66 -1.32 -5.93
N ARG A 32 4.67 -1.10 -5.08
CA ARG A 32 6.04 -1.58 -5.30
C ARG A 32 6.17 -3.09 -5.09
N LEU A 33 5.27 -3.65 -4.30
CA LEU A 33 5.06 -5.09 -4.11
C LEU A 33 3.68 -5.46 -4.64
N PRO A 34 3.56 -5.93 -5.90
CA PRO A 34 2.28 -6.29 -6.49
C PRO A 34 1.60 -7.45 -5.74
N PRO A 35 0.25 -7.56 -5.81
CA PRO A 35 -0.48 -8.71 -5.28
C PRO A 35 0.10 -10.05 -5.77
N GLY A 36 0.16 -11.05 -4.89
CA GLY A 36 0.73 -12.36 -5.18
C GLY A 36 2.26 -12.44 -5.16
N THR A 37 2.97 -11.32 -4.94
CA THR A 37 4.44 -11.33 -4.79
C THR A 37 4.85 -12.19 -3.60
N LYS A 38 5.78 -13.12 -3.81
CA LYS A 38 6.34 -13.95 -2.73
C LYS A 38 7.29 -13.12 -1.85
N LEU A 39 7.07 -13.17 -0.54
CA LEU A 39 7.85 -12.50 0.49
C LEU A 39 8.75 -13.54 1.19
N GLY A 40 9.95 -13.79 0.63
CA GLY A 40 10.89 -14.77 1.16
C GLY A 40 11.55 -14.29 2.46
N GLU A 41 11.44 -15.06 3.54
CA GLU A 41 12.02 -14.71 4.86
C GLU A 41 13.54 -14.45 4.77
N GLU A 42 14.24 -15.22 3.97
CA GLU A 42 15.71 -15.10 3.78
C GLU A 42 16.06 -13.80 3.06
N ALA A 43 15.45 -13.56 1.91
CA ALA A 43 15.70 -12.36 1.13
C ALA A 43 15.33 -11.07 1.90
N LEU A 44 14.22 -11.10 2.65
CA LEU A 44 13.83 -9.98 3.52
C LEU A 44 14.81 -9.81 4.69
N GLY A 45 15.30 -10.92 5.27
CA GLY A 45 16.32 -10.89 6.31
C GLY A 45 17.61 -10.21 5.85
N GLU A 46 18.06 -10.49 4.63
CA GLU A 46 19.22 -9.84 4.00
C GLU A 46 18.96 -8.35 3.72
N ILE A 47 17.79 -8.03 3.17
CA ILE A 47 17.42 -6.64 2.82
C ILE A 47 17.33 -5.75 4.05
N PHE A 48 16.77 -6.25 5.14
CA PHE A 48 16.55 -5.49 6.38
C PHE A 48 17.71 -5.65 7.39
N GLY A 49 18.65 -6.56 7.15
CA GLY A 49 19.78 -6.84 8.07
C GLY A 49 19.31 -7.43 9.41
N VAL A 50 18.28 -8.26 9.41
CA VAL A 50 17.69 -8.84 10.63
C VAL A 50 17.51 -10.35 10.54
N SER A 51 17.27 -11.00 11.69
CA SER A 51 17.05 -12.46 11.76
C SER A 51 15.74 -12.87 11.08
N ARG A 52 15.68 -14.10 10.55
CA ARG A 52 14.47 -14.71 9.99
C ARG A 52 13.31 -14.72 10.98
N THR A 53 13.59 -14.90 12.28
CA THR A 53 12.57 -14.87 13.33
C THR A 53 11.87 -13.53 13.38
N LYS A 54 12.61 -12.42 13.29
CA LYS A 54 12.06 -11.06 13.29
C LYS A 54 11.23 -10.79 12.03
N ILE A 55 11.70 -11.24 10.86
CA ILE A 55 10.92 -11.19 9.61
C ILE A 55 9.62 -11.95 9.74
N ARG A 56 9.67 -13.17 10.28
CA ARG A 56 8.47 -14.00 10.47
C ARG A 56 7.45 -13.31 11.35
N GLN A 57 7.87 -12.67 12.44
CA GLN A 57 6.98 -11.89 13.31
C GLN A 57 6.30 -10.75 12.55
N ALA A 58 7.05 -9.97 11.75
CA ALA A 58 6.48 -8.92 10.94
C ALA A 58 5.49 -9.44 9.89
N LEU A 59 5.81 -10.57 9.23
CA LEU A 59 4.91 -11.21 8.27
C LEU A 59 3.63 -11.75 8.93
N PHE A 60 3.71 -12.22 10.19
CA PHE A 60 2.53 -12.59 10.97
C PHE A 60 1.63 -11.39 11.28
N GLN A 61 2.19 -10.24 11.65
CA GLN A 61 1.44 -9.01 11.86
C GLN A 61 0.76 -8.56 10.57
N LEU A 62 1.49 -8.52 9.46
CA LEU A 62 0.94 -8.20 8.13
C LEU A 62 -0.16 -9.16 7.68
N ALA A 63 -0.10 -10.43 8.10
CA ALA A 63 -1.16 -11.39 7.83
C ALA A 63 -2.41 -11.11 8.68
N GLY A 64 -2.23 -10.66 9.93
CA GLY A 64 -3.31 -10.14 10.76
C GLY A 64 -4.04 -8.97 10.13
N ASP A 65 -3.29 -8.06 9.51
CA ASP A 65 -3.81 -6.89 8.77
C ASP A 65 -4.35 -7.24 7.36
N LYS A 66 -4.35 -8.52 6.99
CA LYS A 66 -4.77 -9.01 5.67
C LYS A 66 -3.96 -8.45 4.47
N LEU A 67 -2.79 -7.90 4.72
CA LEU A 67 -1.86 -7.43 3.67
C LEU A 67 -1.02 -8.58 3.09
N VAL A 68 -0.87 -9.67 3.84
CA VAL A 68 -0.10 -10.86 3.48
C VAL A 68 -0.93 -12.10 3.71
N THR A 69 -0.77 -13.09 2.84
CA THR A 69 -1.34 -14.44 3.00
C THR A 69 -0.21 -15.41 3.31
N LEU A 70 -0.31 -16.12 4.44
CA LEU A 70 0.61 -17.20 4.81
C LEU A 70 0.06 -18.51 4.29
N ILE A 71 0.82 -19.19 3.42
CA ILE A 71 0.44 -20.48 2.84
C ILE A 71 1.35 -21.56 3.44
N PRO A 72 0.80 -22.54 4.19
CA PRO A 72 1.59 -23.62 4.76
C PRO A 72 2.46 -24.31 3.70
N GLY A 73 3.73 -24.50 4.01
CA GLY A 73 4.72 -25.13 3.11
C GLY A 73 5.15 -24.30 1.89
N ARG A 74 4.52 -23.15 1.62
CA ARG A 74 4.85 -22.28 0.48
C ARG A 74 5.42 -20.92 0.89
N GLY A 75 5.11 -20.45 2.13
CA GLY A 75 5.59 -19.19 2.69
C GLY A 75 4.56 -18.06 2.63
N ALA A 76 5.07 -16.82 2.66
CA ALA A 76 4.27 -15.59 2.68
C ALA A 76 4.15 -14.96 1.28
N PHE A 77 2.98 -14.44 0.97
CA PHE A 77 2.68 -13.77 -0.30
C PHE A 77 1.89 -12.48 -0.03
N VAL A 78 2.11 -11.43 -0.82
CA VAL A 78 1.26 -10.23 -0.80
C VAL A 78 -0.17 -10.67 -1.10
N ALA A 79 -1.12 -10.20 -0.27
CA ALA A 79 -2.52 -10.59 -0.40
C ALA A 79 -3.06 -10.25 -1.80
N GLN A 80 -3.85 -11.15 -2.33
CA GLN A 80 -4.52 -10.99 -3.60
C GLN A 80 -6.02 -11.17 -3.38
N PRO A 81 -6.75 -10.08 -3.07
CA PRO A 81 -8.18 -10.16 -2.82
C PRO A 81 -8.90 -10.69 -4.06
N SER A 82 -9.90 -11.50 -3.85
CA SER A 82 -10.81 -11.93 -4.91
C SER A 82 -11.63 -10.75 -5.44
N VAL A 83 -12.14 -10.86 -6.65
CA VAL A 83 -13.05 -9.86 -7.24
C VAL A 83 -14.27 -9.61 -6.34
N ARG A 84 -14.78 -10.67 -5.70
CA ARG A 84 -15.90 -10.56 -4.77
C ARG A 84 -15.55 -9.74 -3.53
N GLU A 85 -14.41 -10.03 -2.89
CA GLU A 85 -13.94 -9.26 -1.72
C GLU A 85 -13.68 -7.79 -2.09
N ALA A 86 -13.07 -7.54 -3.24
CA ALA A 86 -12.89 -6.18 -3.74
C ALA A 86 -14.24 -5.47 -3.90
N HIS A 87 -15.24 -6.14 -4.48
CA HIS A 87 -16.58 -5.58 -4.67
C HIS A 87 -17.27 -5.27 -3.33
N GLU A 88 -17.21 -6.18 -2.37
CA GLU A 88 -17.76 -5.99 -1.03
C GLU A 88 -17.13 -4.78 -0.32
N VAL A 89 -15.81 -4.61 -0.43
CA VAL A 89 -15.08 -3.46 0.13
C VAL A 89 -15.50 -2.15 -0.56
N PHE A 90 -15.61 -2.12 -1.88
CA PHE A 90 -16.04 -0.93 -2.61
C PHE A 90 -17.50 -0.55 -2.30
N GLU A 91 -18.40 -1.51 -2.13
CA GLU A 91 -19.77 -1.27 -1.72
C GLU A 91 -19.84 -0.67 -0.31
N ALA A 92 -19.13 -1.26 0.65
CA ALA A 92 -19.05 -0.73 2.01
C ALA A 92 -18.47 0.69 2.03
N ARG A 93 -17.40 0.92 1.29
CA ARG A 93 -16.75 2.22 1.15
C ARG A 93 -17.70 3.28 0.58
N ARG A 94 -18.43 2.95 -0.47
CA ARG A 94 -19.41 3.84 -1.09
C ARG A 94 -20.49 4.30 -0.09
N VAL A 95 -21.00 3.39 0.73
CA VAL A 95 -22.00 3.71 1.75
C VAL A 95 -21.43 4.64 2.82
N ILE A 96 -20.23 4.32 3.32
CA ILE A 96 -19.56 5.11 4.36
C ILE A 96 -19.20 6.51 3.82
N GLU A 97 -18.61 6.61 2.65
CA GLU A 97 -18.21 7.87 2.04
C GLU A 97 -19.42 8.77 1.75
N ALA A 98 -20.54 8.17 1.30
CA ALA A 98 -21.80 8.92 1.10
C ALA A 98 -22.34 9.47 2.42
N ALA A 99 -22.31 8.67 3.49
CA ALA A 99 -22.76 9.12 4.82
C ALA A 99 -21.86 10.23 5.39
N ILE A 100 -20.54 10.09 5.24
CA ILE A 100 -19.57 11.12 5.64
C ILE A 100 -19.81 12.42 4.87
N MET A 101 -20.01 12.32 3.54
CA MET A 101 -20.25 13.49 2.70
C MET A 101 -21.56 14.19 3.06
N ALA A 102 -22.64 13.42 3.28
CA ALA A 102 -23.91 13.99 3.73
C ALA A 102 -23.73 14.76 5.05
N ARG A 103 -23.04 14.15 6.02
CA ARG A 103 -22.77 14.79 7.30
C ARG A 103 -21.86 16.01 7.19
N TYR A 104 -20.87 15.95 6.30
CA TYR A 104 -19.99 17.11 6.03
C TYR A 104 -20.79 18.29 5.48
N LEU A 105 -21.66 18.06 4.51
CA LEU A 105 -22.50 19.12 3.90
C LEU A 105 -23.46 19.79 4.90
N GLU A 106 -23.87 19.08 5.96
CA GLU A 106 -24.73 19.66 7.03
C GLU A 106 -23.96 20.64 7.93
N VAL A 107 -22.64 20.46 8.09
CA VAL A 107 -21.85 21.21 9.07
C VAL A 107 -20.75 22.08 8.45
N ALA A 108 -20.45 21.89 7.17
CA ALA A 108 -19.40 22.61 6.46
C ALA A 108 -19.78 24.08 6.23
N THR A 109 -18.80 24.97 6.43
CA THR A 109 -18.90 26.36 6.03
C THR A 109 -18.50 26.54 4.56
N ASP A 110 -18.87 27.69 3.98
CA ASP A 110 -18.45 28.03 2.60
C ASP A 110 -16.91 28.01 2.46
N ALA A 111 -16.18 28.35 3.52
CA ALA A 111 -14.74 28.30 3.54
C ALA A 111 -14.21 26.85 3.42
N ASP A 112 -14.84 25.91 4.11
CA ASP A 112 -14.48 24.48 4.07
C ASP A 112 -14.75 23.90 2.68
N ILE A 113 -15.87 24.24 2.07
CA ILE A 113 -16.25 23.80 0.72
C ILE A 113 -15.26 24.33 -0.32
N ASN A 114 -14.87 25.59 -0.22
CA ASN A 114 -13.87 26.18 -1.11
C ASN A 114 -12.49 25.54 -0.94
N ALA A 115 -12.07 25.26 0.28
CA ALA A 115 -10.81 24.57 0.58
C ALA A 115 -10.78 23.17 -0.06
N LEU A 116 -11.87 22.41 0.05
CA LEU A 116 -12.00 21.08 -0.57
C LEU A 116 -11.94 21.16 -2.09
N ALA A 117 -12.62 22.11 -2.71
CA ALA A 117 -12.61 22.34 -4.14
C ALA A 117 -11.21 22.73 -4.68
N ASP A 118 -10.42 23.48 -3.89
CA ASP A 118 -9.05 23.83 -4.24
C ASP A 118 -8.11 22.63 -4.13
N GLN A 119 -8.32 21.76 -3.16
CA GLN A 119 -7.55 20.52 -3.01
C GLN A 119 -7.81 19.56 -4.16
N ASP A 120 -9.05 19.40 -4.59
CA ASP A 120 -9.42 18.57 -5.72
C ASP A 120 -8.79 19.09 -7.02
N ARG A 121 -8.83 20.39 -7.27
CA ARG A 121 -8.16 21.02 -8.42
C ARG A 121 -6.64 20.77 -8.44
N LYS A 122 -5.97 20.80 -7.28
CA LYS A 122 -4.54 20.50 -7.18
C LYS A 122 -4.26 19.02 -7.46
N SER A 123 -5.05 18.13 -6.92
CA SER A 123 -4.96 16.69 -7.13
C SER A 123 -5.15 16.31 -8.61
N THR A 124 -6.15 16.88 -9.26
CA THR A 124 -6.43 16.65 -10.69
C THR A 124 -5.31 17.17 -11.59
N ARG A 125 -4.67 18.30 -11.27
CA ARG A 125 -3.51 18.82 -12.01
C ARG A 125 -2.29 17.90 -11.89
N LEU A 126 -2.01 17.35 -10.69
CA LEU A 126 -0.92 16.41 -10.47
C LEU A 126 -1.13 15.11 -11.26
N ASN A 127 -2.34 14.56 -11.25
CA ASN A 127 -2.67 13.35 -12.01
C ASN A 127 -2.55 13.58 -13.54
N SER A 128 -2.97 14.74 -14.04
CA SER A 128 -2.84 15.08 -15.46
C SER A 128 -1.40 15.23 -15.91
N SER A 129 -0.48 15.66 -15.04
CA SER A 129 0.96 15.75 -15.36
C SER A 129 1.61 14.35 -15.43
N HIS A 130 1.21 13.41 -14.59
CA HIS A 130 1.70 12.03 -14.65
C HIS A 130 1.24 11.29 -15.91
N LEU A 131 0.02 11.53 -16.37
CA LEU A 131 -0.51 10.95 -17.62
C LEU A 131 0.21 11.48 -18.88
N ARG A 132 0.74 12.70 -18.85
CA ARG A 132 1.52 13.25 -19.97
C ARG A 132 2.92 12.64 -20.09
N LEU A 133 3.55 12.30 -18.98
CA LEU A 133 4.88 11.66 -18.95
C LEU A 133 4.84 10.21 -19.45
N SER A 134 3.69 9.52 -19.33
CA SER A 134 3.50 8.13 -19.79
C SER A 134 3.28 8.00 -21.32
N ARG A 135 3.15 9.11 -22.06
CA ARG A 135 2.92 9.13 -23.51
C ARG A 135 4.14 9.54 -24.35
N MET A 136 5.35 9.34 -23.86
CA MET A 136 6.52 9.49 -24.75
C MET A 136 6.59 8.29 -25.68
N PRO A 137 6.57 8.48 -27.03
CA PRO A 137 6.76 7.40 -27.98
C PRO A 137 8.19 6.89 -27.82
N SER A 138 8.32 5.56 -27.70
CA SER A 138 9.59 4.88 -27.89
C SER A 138 10.05 5.18 -29.32
N SER A 139 11.03 6.03 -29.48
CA SER A 139 11.70 6.21 -30.76
C SER A 139 12.49 4.95 -31.09
N ALA A 140 12.22 4.42 -32.28
CA ALA A 140 12.88 3.32 -32.93
C ALA A 140 14.39 3.50 -33.06
#